data_0d9b5aa7cc2877b10adfe89dbea0c31b
#
_entry.id   0d9b5aa7cc2877b10adfe89dbea0c31b
#
_cell.length_a   1.000
_cell.length_b   1.000
_cell.length_c   1.000
_cell.angle_alpha   90.00
_cell.angle_beta   90.00
_cell.angle_gamma   90.00
#
_symmetry.space_group_name_H-M   'P 1'
#
loop_
_entity.id
_entity.type
_entity.pdbx_description
1 polymer ?
#
loop_
_entity_poly.entity_id
_entity_poly.type
_entity_poly.pdbx_seq_one_letter_code
_entity_poly.pdbx_strand_id
1 'polypeptide(L)'
;QVMFAEKSWGEYKVIDVGNHSMTINVSLNPGHRMNYHSHEKRDEVWVVTEGRGKTVIDGFEQNIKAGDVITMDAGCRHTVIAETELKLIEIQLGKEISVHDKIKYDMEY
;
A
#
# COMPACT_ATOMS: atom_id res chain seq x y z
N GLN A 1 14.33 4.47 12.01
CA GLN A 1 13.30 4.38 10.98
C GLN A 1 13.81 3.64 9.76
N VAL A 2 13.03 2.70 9.25
CA VAL A 2 13.43 1.90 8.09
C VAL A 2 13.11 2.68 6.82
N MET A 3 14.14 2.97 6.02
CA MET A 3 14.00 3.73 4.77
C MET A 3 13.85 2.85 3.54
N PHE A 4 14.25 1.59 3.64
CA PHE A 4 14.14 0.60 2.57
C PHE A 4 13.89 -0.76 3.19
N ALA A 5 13.01 -1.55 2.60
CA ALA A 5 12.80 -2.93 3.03
C ALA A 5 12.44 -3.83 1.85
N GLU A 6 13.00 -5.04 1.87
CA GLU A 6 12.60 -6.12 0.99
C GLU A 6 11.55 -6.97 1.72
N LYS A 7 10.52 -7.36 0.98
CA LYS A 7 9.41 -8.18 1.47
C LYS A 7 9.24 -9.39 0.57
N SER A 8 8.49 -10.37 1.03
CA SER A 8 8.18 -11.55 0.21
C SER A 8 7.46 -11.17 -1.11
N TRP A 9 6.73 -10.07 -1.12
CA TRP A 9 5.98 -9.63 -2.30
C TRP A 9 6.74 -8.64 -3.18
N GLY A 10 7.86 -8.09 -2.73
CA GLY A 10 8.61 -7.07 -3.46
C GLY A 10 9.42 -6.20 -2.53
N GLU A 11 9.34 -4.89 -2.72
CA GLU A 11 10.12 -3.95 -1.92
C GLU A 11 9.43 -2.61 -1.77
N TYR A 12 9.86 -1.84 -0.76
CA TYR A 12 9.47 -0.44 -0.66
C TYR A 12 10.66 0.42 -0.25
N LYS A 13 10.62 1.70 -0.64
CA LYS A 13 11.62 2.69 -0.30
C LYS A 13 10.93 3.99 0.10
N VAL A 14 11.28 4.51 1.27
CA VAL A 14 10.80 5.82 1.73
C VAL A 14 11.56 6.90 0.97
N ILE A 15 10.83 7.80 0.31
CA ILE A 15 11.43 8.86 -0.52
C ILE A 15 11.21 10.25 0.05
N ASP A 16 10.27 10.43 0.96
CA ASP A 16 10.04 11.70 1.63
C ASP A 16 9.36 11.49 2.98
N VAL A 17 9.76 12.28 3.96
CA VAL A 17 9.16 12.29 5.30
C VAL A 17 8.84 13.74 5.65
N GLY A 18 7.53 14.05 5.76
CA GLY A 18 7.06 15.34 6.23
C GLY A 18 6.65 15.29 7.70
N ASN A 19 6.11 16.38 8.20
CA ASN A 19 5.63 16.44 9.61
C ASN A 19 4.44 15.51 9.86
N HIS A 20 3.55 15.40 8.88
CA HIS A 20 2.33 14.60 8.99
C HIS A 20 2.13 13.72 7.74
N SER A 21 3.23 13.39 7.07
CA SER A 21 3.16 12.57 5.87
C SER A 21 4.42 11.74 5.68
N MET A 22 4.29 10.65 4.93
CA MET A 22 5.41 9.86 4.48
C MET A 22 5.10 9.40 3.05
N THR A 23 6.06 9.53 2.15
CA THR A 23 5.90 9.10 0.76
C THR A 23 6.83 7.93 0.49
N ILE A 24 6.28 6.89 -0.11
CA ILE A 24 6.98 5.61 -0.28
C ILE A 24 6.82 5.15 -1.74
N ASN A 25 7.92 4.70 -2.35
CA ASN A 25 7.86 3.94 -3.59
C ASN A 25 7.68 2.47 -3.25
N VAL A 26 6.70 1.83 -3.87
CA VAL A 26 6.37 0.42 -3.64
C VAL A 26 6.46 -0.32 -4.97
N SER A 27 7.10 -1.48 -4.96
CA SER A 27 7.22 -2.35 -6.12
C SER A 27 6.80 -3.76 -5.72
N LEU A 28 5.81 -4.32 -6.42
CA LEU A 28 5.37 -5.70 -6.22
C LEU A 28 5.75 -6.56 -7.41
N ASN A 29 6.24 -7.76 -7.10
CA ASN A 29 6.56 -8.75 -8.12
C ASN A 29 5.28 -9.36 -8.70
N PRO A 30 5.28 -9.77 -9.99
CA PRO A 30 4.10 -10.40 -10.59
C PRO A 30 3.58 -11.58 -9.77
N GLY A 31 2.27 -11.64 -9.57
CA GLY A 31 1.62 -12.71 -8.84
C GLY A 31 1.70 -12.63 -7.32
N HIS A 32 2.36 -11.62 -6.79
CA HIS A 32 2.52 -11.43 -5.35
C HIS A 32 1.51 -10.41 -4.81
N ARG A 33 1.34 -10.43 -3.50
CA ARG A 33 0.37 -9.59 -2.82
C ARG A 33 0.86 -9.18 -1.44
N MET A 34 0.37 -8.05 -0.95
CA MET A 34 0.57 -7.66 0.43
C MET A 34 -0.40 -8.41 1.34
N ASN A 35 -0.12 -8.44 2.65
CA ASN A 35 -1.09 -8.91 3.62
C ASN A 35 -2.34 -8.03 3.59
N TYR A 36 -3.49 -8.63 3.86
CA TYR A 36 -4.72 -7.87 4.10
C TYR A 36 -4.60 -7.23 5.48
N HIS A 37 -4.65 -5.90 5.54
CA HIS A 37 -4.31 -5.18 6.76
C HIS A 37 -5.02 -3.83 6.84
N SER A 38 -4.97 -3.21 8.02
CA SER A 38 -5.46 -1.85 8.23
C SER A 38 -4.46 -1.03 9.03
N HIS A 39 -4.60 0.28 8.97
CA HIS A 39 -3.86 1.25 9.76
C HIS A 39 -4.87 2.17 10.44
N GLU A 40 -4.76 2.36 11.75
CA GLU A 40 -5.75 3.10 12.52
C GLU A 40 -5.47 4.60 12.58
N LYS A 41 -4.22 5.01 12.37
CA LYS A 41 -3.78 6.39 12.63
C LYS A 41 -3.34 7.13 11.37
N ARG A 42 -3.62 6.57 10.19
CA ARG A 42 -3.26 7.23 8.94
C ARG A 42 -4.20 6.89 7.80
N ASP A 43 -4.37 7.85 6.93
CA ASP A 43 -4.98 7.63 5.62
C ASP A 43 -3.87 7.32 4.62
N GLU A 44 -4.21 6.70 3.50
CA GLU A 44 -3.26 6.43 2.43
C GLU A 44 -3.83 6.82 1.08
N VAL A 45 -2.95 7.33 0.24
CA VAL A 45 -3.27 7.59 -1.17
C VAL A 45 -2.25 6.83 -2.00
N TRP A 46 -2.72 5.99 -2.91
CA TRP A 46 -1.86 5.25 -3.82
C TRP A 46 -2.03 5.79 -5.23
N VAL A 47 -0.91 6.02 -5.91
CA VAL A 47 -0.89 6.35 -7.33
C VAL A 47 -0.16 5.23 -8.06
N VAL A 48 -0.86 4.51 -8.92
CA VAL A 48 -0.25 3.43 -9.70
C VAL A 48 0.55 4.06 -10.84
N THR A 49 1.85 3.76 -10.91
CA THR A 49 2.74 4.34 -11.91
C THR A 49 3.10 3.37 -13.02
N GLU A 50 3.12 2.07 -12.75
CA GLU A 50 3.41 1.04 -13.76
C GLU A 50 2.65 -0.23 -13.47
N GLY A 51 2.24 -0.93 -14.53
CA GLY A 51 1.63 -2.25 -14.42
C GLY A 51 0.15 -2.24 -14.12
N ARG A 52 -0.36 -3.42 -13.75
CA ARG A 52 -1.76 -3.62 -13.39
C ARG A 52 -1.91 -4.68 -12.32
N GLY A 53 -3.02 -4.62 -11.62
CA GLY A 53 -3.35 -5.57 -10.57
C GLY A 53 -4.75 -5.33 -10.03
N LYS A 54 -4.94 -5.64 -8.75
CA LYS A 54 -6.21 -5.46 -8.05
C LYS A 54 -5.96 -4.89 -6.67
N THR A 55 -6.90 -4.08 -6.20
CA THR A 55 -7.02 -3.76 -4.77
C THR A 55 -8.23 -4.49 -4.21
N VAL A 56 -8.16 -4.84 -2.92
CA VAL A 56 -9.31 -5.25 -2.14
C VAL A 56 -9.40 -4.29 -0.98
N ILE A 57 -10.48 -3.53 -0.90
CA ILE A 57 -10.69 -2.52 0.14
C ILE A 57 -12.02 -2.82 0.82
N ASP A 58 -11.98 -3.18 2.10
CA ASP A 58 -13.16 -3.59 2.89
C ASP A 58 -13.98 -4.66 2.15
N GLY A 59 -13.29 -5.64 1.56
CA GLY A 59 -13.89 -6.74 0.82
C GLY A 59 -14.28 -6.43 -0.62
N PHE A 60 -14.13 -5.19 -1.07
CA PHE A 60 -14.47 -4.80 -2.43
C PHE A 60 -13.25 -4.89 -3.35
N GLU A 61 -13.35 -5.70 -4.39
CA GLU A 61 -12.28 -5.87 -5.39
C GLU A 61 -12.41 -4.82 -6.49
N GLN A 62 -11.28 -4.25 -6.89
CA GLN A 62 -11.21 -3.31 -7.99
C GLN A 62 -9.94 -3.54 -8.80
N ASN A 63 -10.09 -3.58 -10.11
CA ASN A 63 -8.92 -3.62 -11.01
C ASN A 63 -8.25 -2.26 -11.02
N ILE A 64 -6.93 -2.27 -11.02
CA ILE A 64 -6.12 -1.05 -11.07
C ILE A 64 -5.05 -1.16 -12.14
N LYS A 65 -4.66 -0.02 -12.69
CA LYS A 65 -3.61 0.09 -13.71
C LYS A 65 -2.90 1.43 -13.58
N ALA A 66 -1.83 1.59 -14.31
CA ALA A 66 -1.06 2.83 -14.34
C ALA A 66 -1.96 4.04 -14.60
N GLY A 67 -1.81 5.07 -13.78
CA GLY A 67 -2.62 6.29 -13.80
C GLY A 67 -3.76 6.31 -12.80
N ASP A 68 -4.11 5.17 -12.20
CA ASP A 68 -5.19 5.12 -11.21
C ASP A 68 -4.71 5.68 -9.87
N VAL A 69 -5.64 6.35 -9.18
CA VAL A 69 -5.43 6.91 -7.85
C VAL A 69 -6.45 6.25 -6.91
N ILE A 70 -5.96 5.69 -5.82
CA ILE A 70 -6.78 5.00 -4.83
C ILE A 70 -6.60 5.71 -3.49
N THR A 71 -7.70 6.06 -2.82
CA THR A 71 -7.67 6.66 -1.49
C THR A 71 -8.24 5.67 -0.49
N MET A 72 -7.59 5.59 0.69
CA MET A 72 -7.98 4.68 1.75
C MET A 72 -7.98 5.43 3.07
N ASP A 73 -9.14 5.52 3.69
CA ASP A 73 -9.27 6.15 5.00
C ASP A 73 -8.68 5.27 6.09
N ALA A 74 -8.25 5.87 7.18
CA ALA A 74 -7.80 5.16 8.37
C ALA A 74 -8.85 4.13 8.79
N GLY A 75 -8.38 2.96 9.18
CA GLY A 75 -9.24 1.86 9.62
C GLY A 75 -9.76 0.95 8.53
N CYS A 76 -9.69 1.33 7.26
CA CYS A 76 -10.14 0.42 6.21
C CYS A 76 -9.17 -0.75 6.04
N ARG A 77 -9.72 -1.93 5.73
CA ARG A 77 -8.92 -3.12 5.48
C ARG A 77 -8.57 -3.17 4.01
N HIS A 78 -7.30 -3.36 3.71
CA HIS A 78 -6.88 -3.31 2.31
C HIS A 78 -5.70 -4.22 2.00
N THR A 79 -5.58 -4.58 0.73
CA THR A 79 -4.43 -5.25 0.15
C THR A 79 -4.31 -4.88 -1.31
N VAL A 80 -3.17 -5.16 -1.88
CA VAL A 80 -2.94 -5.04 -3.32
C VAL A 80 -2.35 -6.33 -3.85
N ILE A 81 -2.79 -6.75 -5.03
CA ILE A 81 -2.37 -7.96 -5.70
C ILE A 81 -1.82 -7.56 -7.06
N ALA A 82 -0.58 -7.92 -7.33
CA ALA A 82 0.07 -7.62 -8.61
C ALA A 82 -0.22 -8.71 -9.65
N GLU A 83 -0.77 -8.33 -10.79
CA GLU A 83 -0.89 -9.25 -11.94
C GLU A 83 0.38 -9.21 -12.79
N THR A 84 0.89 -8.02 -13.05
CA THR A 84 2.20 -7.77 -13.63
C THR A 84 3.11 -7.21 -12.54
N GLU A 85 4.36 -6.91 -12.84
CA GLU A 85 5.13 -6.04 -11.96
C GLU A 85 4.31 -4.77 -11.76
N LEU A 86 4.07 -4.40 -10.52
CA LEU A 86 3.20 -3.30 -10.18
C LEU A 86 4.00 -2.30 -9.34
N LYS A 87 4.06 -1.06 -9.82
CA LYS A 87 4.72 0.02 -9.09
C LYS A 87 3.71 1.08 -8.73
N LEU A 88 3.79 1.54 -7.50
CA LEU A 88 2.94 2.60 -7.02
C LEU A 88 3.68 3.52 -6.06
N ILE A 89 3.17 4.73 -5.95
CA ILE A 89 3.60 5.69 -4.95
C ILE A 89 2.53 5.70 -3.88
N GLU A 90 2.94 5.47 -2.64
CA GLU A 90 2.05 5.49 -1.48
C GLU A 90 2.34 6.73 -0.66
N ILE A 91 1.31 7.53 -0.40
CA ILE A 91 1.39 8.69 0.47
C ILE A 91 0.60 8.37 1.72
N GLN A 92 1.27 8.38 2.87
CA GLN A 92 0.67 8.17 4.18
C GLN A 92 0.44 9.52 4.83
N LEU A 93 -0.76 9.76 5.33
CA LEU A 93 -1.18 11.04 5.90
C LEU A 93 -1.69 10.81 7.32
N GLY A 94 -1.05 11.42 8.31
CA GLY A 94 -1.45 11.29 9.70
C GLY A 94 -0.51 12.01 10.64
N LYS A 95 -0.97 12.24 11.87
CA LYS A 95 -0.18 12.92 12.90
C LYS A 95 0.88 12.03 13.51
N GLU A 96 0.64 10.70 13.51
CA GLU A 96 1.54 9.71 14.09
C GLU A 96 1.70 8.56 13.11
N ILE A 97 2.70 8.64 12.25
CA ILE A 97 2.96 7.60 11.26
C ILE A 97 4.00 6.64 11.83
N SER A 98 3.62 5.37 12.00
CA SER A 98 4.47 4.34 12.58
C SER A 98 4.30 3.02 11.85
N VAL A 99 5.40 2.27 11.71
CA VAL A 99 5.37 0.91 11.17
C VAL A 99 4.62 -0.06 12.11
N HIS A 100 4.46 0.31 13.38
CA HIS A 100 3.74 -0.49 14.36
C HIS A 100 2.22 -0.32 14.26
N ASP A 101 1.74 0.71 13.56
CA ASP A 101 0.32 0.94 13.32
C ASP A 101 -0.16 0.05 12.18
N LYS A 102 -0.28 -1.24 12.46
CA LYS A 102 -0.69 -2.21 11.45
C LYS A 102 -1.39 -3.39 12.10
N ILE A 103 -2.58 -3.69 11.62
CA ILE A 103 -3.35 -4.86 12.03
C ILE A 103 -3.48 -5.77 10.80
N LYS A 104 -3.02 -7.01 10.93
CA LYS A 104 -3.12 -8.00 9.85
C LYS A 104 -4.34 -8.86 10.05
N TYR A 105 -5.00 -9.21 8.96
CA TYR A 105 -6.19 -10.05 8.96
C TYR A 105 -5.93 -11.32 8.15
N ASP A 106 -6.62 -12.40 8.52
CA ASP A 106 -6.62 -13.61 7.72
C ASP A 106 -7.30 -13.31 6.39
N MET A 107 -6.75 -13.90 5.32
CA MET A 107 -7.19 -13.61 3.97
C MET A 107 -7.74 -14.84 3.29
N GLU A 108 -8.85 -14.61 2.60
CA GLU A 108 -9.47 -15.61 1.74
C GLU A 108 -9.40 -15.22 0.26
N TYR A 109 -8.58 -14.23 -0.06
CA TYR A 109 -8.47 -13.71 -1.42
C TYR A 109 -7.29 -14.31 -2.18
#